data_0881a3cf9caa3095531f35857715481f
#
_entry.id   0881a3cf9caa3095531f35857715481f
#
_cell.length_a   1.000
_cell.length_b   1.000
_cell.length_c   1.000
_cell.angle_alpha   90.00
_cell.angle_beta   90.00
_cell.angle_gamma   90.00
#
_symmetry.space_group_name_H-M   'P 1'
#
loop_
_entity.id
_entity.type
_entity.pdbx_description
1 polymer ?
#
loop_
_entity_poly.entity_id
_entity_poly.type
_entity_poly.pdbx_seq_one_letter_code
_entity_poly.pdbx_strand_id
1 'polypeptide(L)'
;MTLSNASSSENTVELERDVVVIGAGISGLVTARRLVEAGHTVAVLEARDRVGGRTWSQTIDGEFFEIGGQWVSSDQDALKALLRELGKETFPRYRDGNSIYISGDGERREFRGDFPVSDTTQQQIQLMVDALDELAAQIDASAPWNHPRAAELDGIQFSTWLAGLSDDAEAIRIVDHYIAAGMLTKPSHCFSLLQAMLMVASAEKFEHLIDEGILLDERVVGGMQSV
;
A
#
# COMPACT_ATOMS: atom_id res chain seq x y z
N MET A 1 28.81 15.18 51.24
CA MET A 1 28.94 14.69 49.87
C MET A 1 27.89 15.39 49.04
N THR A 2 28.24 16.51 48.42
CA THR A 2 27.34 17.44 47.75
C THR A 2 27.28 17.04 46.28
N LEU A 3 26.12 16.55 45.82
CA LEU A 3 25.92 16.29 44.40
C LEU A 3 25.71 17.62 43.69
N SER A 4 26.67 18.01 42.88
CA SER A 4 26.60 19.13 41.97
C SER A 4 25.70 18.75 40.82
N ASN A 5 24.52 19.35 40.72
CA ASN A 5 23.69 19.36 39.52
C ASN A 5 24.42 20.16 38.42
N ALA A 6 25.01 19.43 37.47
CA ALA A 6 25.40 20.04 36.21
C ALA A 6 24.12 20.30 35.41
N SER A 7 23.66 21.54 35.35
CA SER A 7 22.65 21.99 34.39
C SER A 7 23.28 21.92 32.99
N SER A 8 22.91 20.91 32.22
CA SER A 8 23.08 20.96 30.77
C SER A 8 22.20 22.10 30.24
N SER A 9 22.81 23.21 29.85
CA SER A 9 22.14 24.22 29.05
C SER A 9 21.81 23.58 27.71
N GLU A 10 20.59 23.08 27.59
CA GLU A 10 20.05 22.73 26.29
C GLU A 10 20.07 23.99 25.42
N ASN A 11 20.83 23.96 24.32
CA ASN A 11 20.83 25.02 23.32
C ASN A 11 19.45 24.98 22.65
N THR A 12 18.48 25.69 23.23
CA THR A 12 17.17 25.90 22.62
C THR A 12 17.34 26.88 21.48
N VAL A 13 17.10 26.44 20.27
CA VAL A 13 17.05 27.29 19.07
C VAL A 13 15.60 27.72 18.87
N GLU A 14 15.32 29.01 19.07
CA GLU A 14 14.02 29.57 18.72
C GLU A 14 14.00 29.91 17.22
N LEU A 15 13.01 29.35 16.49
CA LEU A 15 12.78 29.60 15.08
C LEU A 15 11.39 30.18 14.90
N GLU A 16 11.29 31.41 14.40
CA GLU A 16 10.02 32.00 13.99
C GLU A 16 9.72 31.63 12.54
N ARG A 17 8.58 31.01 12.30
CA ARG A 17 8.09 30.59 10.97
C ARG A 17 6.58 30.78 10.90
N ASP A 18 6.06 31.07 9.68
CA ASP A 18 4.62 31.20 9.46
C ASP A 18 3.92 29.85 9.69
N VAL A 19 4.54 28.73 9.29
CA VAL A 19 3.97 27.38 9.40
C VAL A 19 5.02 26.38 9.88
N VAL A 20 4.60 25.48 10.76
CA VAL A 20 5.37 24.31 11.18
C VAL A 20 4.67 23.05 10.64
N VAL A 21 5.38 22.24 9.86
CA VAL A 21 4.94 20.93 9.37
C VAL A 21 5.56 19.83 10.22
N ILE A 22 4.72 18.98 10.78
CA ILE A 22 5.18 17.84 11.62
C ILE A 22 5.24 16.58 10.78
N GLY A 23 6.45 16.04 10.63
CA GLY A 23 6.77 14.85 9.85
C GLY A 23 7.29 15.16 8.45
N ALA A 24 8.46 14.60 8.11
CA ALA A 24 9.10 14.69 6.81
C ALA A 24 8.85 13.44 5.93
N GLY A 25 7.64 12.87 5.98
CA GLY A 25 7.16 11.93 4.98
C GLY A 25 6.68 12.68 3.73
N ILE A 26 6.34 11.97 2.66
CA ILE A 26 5.93 12.56 1.37
C ILE A 26 4.83 13.62 1.53
N SER A 27 3.80 13.37 2.35
CA SER A 27 2.72 14.33 2.58
C SER A 27 3.20 15.63 3.23
N GLY A 28 4.09 15.52 4.24
CA GLY A 28 4.64 16.70 4.92
C GLY A 28 5.59 17.48 4.01
N LEU A 29 6.43 16.80 3.24
CA LEU A 29 7.36 17.45 2.31
C LEU A 29 6.63 18.15 1.16
N VAL A 30 5.60 17.52 0.58
CA VAL A 30 4.76 18.15 -0.45
C VAL A 30 4.01 19.35 0.13
N THR A 31 3.47 19.25 1.34
CA THR A 31 2.81 20.37 2.04
C THR A 31 3.78 21.53 2.25
N ALA A 32 4.97 21.26 2.79
CA ALA A 32 5.99 22.27 3.02
C ALA A 32 6.41 22.98 1.72
N ARG A 33 6.61 22.21 0.65
CA ARG A 33 6.96 22.73 -0.67
C ARG A 33 5.87 23.67 -1.20
N ARG A 34 4.60 23.27 -1.16
CA ARG A 34 3.48 24.10 -1.62
C ARG A 34 3.32 25.40 -0.80
N LEU A 35 3.57 25.32 0.49
CA LEU A 35 3.57 26.51 1.36
C LEU A 35 4.71 27.48 1.01
N VAL A 36 5.91 26.96 0.76
CA VAL A 36 7.06 27.79 0.34
C VAL A 36 6.80 28.41 -1.04
N GLU A 37 6.24 27.67 -1.99
CA GLU A 37 5.83 28.16 -3.32
C GLU A 37 4.75 29.26 -3.19
N ALA A 38 3.90 29.20 -2.16
CA ALA A 38 2.92 30.25 -1.82
C ALA A 38 3.50 31.45 -1.05
N GLY A 39 4.81 31.45 -0.77
CA GLY A 39 5.50 32.57 -0.14
C GLY A 39 5.58 32.52 1.39
N HIS A 40 5.18 31.41 2.03
CA HIS A 40 5.30 31.23 3.47
C HIS A 40 6.69 30.76 3.89
N THR A 41 7.13 31.18 5.08
CA THR A 41 8.29 30.58 5.74
C THR A 41 7.87 29.34 6.49
N VAL A 42 8.57 28.20 6.26
CA VAL A 42 8.17 26.90 6.77
C VAL A 42 9.31 26.26 7.56
N ALA A 43 9.00 25.59 8.68
CA ALA A 43 9.85 24.63 9.33
C ALA A 43 9.24 23.25 9.24
N VAL A 44 10.04 22.23 8.91
CA VAL A 44 9.63 20.82 8.95
C VAL A 44 10.33 20.15 10.13
N LEU A 45 9.54 19.54 11.02
CA LEU A 45 10.05 18.79 12.16
C LEU A 45 9.89 17.29 11.92
N GLU A 46 11.01 16.56 11.96
CA GLU A 46 11.02 15.11 11.81
C GLU A 46 11.62 14.46 13.07
N ALA A 47 10.94 13.42 13.56
CA ALA A 47 11.35 12.73 14.78
C ALA A 47 12.48 11.71 14.57
N ARG A 48 12.69 11.25 13.33
CA ARG A 48 13.77 10.36 12.94
C ARG A 48 14.96 11.14 12.42
N ASP A 49 16.06 10.46 12.26
CA ASP A 49 17.31 10.95 11.64
C ASP A 49 17.27 10.94 10.10
N ARG A 50 16.10 10.64 9.50
CA ARG A 50 15.89 10.57 8.05
C ARG A 50 14.53 11.11 7.62
N VAL A 51 14.46 11.60 6.40
CA VAL A 51 13.20 11.94 5.72
C VAL A 51 12.57 10.73 5.02
N GLY A 52 11.39 10.89 4.43
CA GLY A 52 10.71 9.89 3.62
C GLY A 52 9.60 9.13 4.36
N GLY A 53 9.62 9.08 5.70
CA GLY A 53 8.57 8.38 6.46
C GLY A 53 8.47 6.89 6.10
N ARG A 54 7.40 6.49 5.40
CA ARG A 54 7.16 5.11 4.93
C ARG A 54 7.89 4.73 3.65
N THR A 55 8.48 5.68 2.93
CA THR A 55 9.46 5.41 1.89
C THR A 55 10.85 5.39 2.53
N TRP A 56 11.59 4.34 2.28
CA TRP A 56 12.91 4.16 2.86
C TRP A 56 13.80 3.35 1.94
N SER A 57 14.89 3.97 1.50
CA SER A 57 15.94 3.33 0.71
C SER A 57 17.21 3.25 1.52
N GLN A 58 17.95 2.17 1.38
CA GLN A 58 19.19 1.93 2.11
C GLN A 58 20.21 1.18 1.26
N THR A 59 21.48 1.48 1.45
CA THR A 59 22.57 0.67 0.90
C THR A 59 23.05 -0.30 1.96
N ILE A 60 22.99 -1.60 1.67
CA ILE A 60 23.43 -2.69 2.55
C ILE A 60 24.48 -3.49 1.78
N ASP A 61 25.68 -3.63 2.33
CA ASP A 61 26.80 -4.34 1.72
C ASP A 61 27.15 -3.88 0.28
N GLY A 62 26.93 -2.59 -0.01
CA GLY A 62 27.18 -1.98 -1.31
C GLY A 62 26.01 -2.05 -2.28
N GLU A 63 24.96 -2.78 -1.97
CA GLU A 63 23.76 -2.94 -2.81
C GLU A 63 22.61 -2.02 -2.34
N PHE A 64 21.86 -1.49 -3.30
CA PHE A 64 20.76 -0.56 -3.04
C PHE A 64 19.44 -1.32 -2.82
N PHE A 65 18.77 -1.05 -1.70
CA PHE A 65 17.48 -1.64 -1.34
C PHE A 65 16.43 -0.56 -1.06
N GLU A 66 15.22 -0.80 -1.52
CA GLU A 66 14.03 -0.09 -1.07
C GLU A 66 13.33 -0.95 -0.01
N ILE A 67 13.39 -0.49 1.26
CA ILE A 67 12.84 -1.21 2.42
C ILE A 67 11.40 -0.79 2.70
N GLY A 68 11.01 0.39 2.21
CA GLY A 68 9.68 0.97 2.35
C GLY A 68 8.82 0.81 1.10
N GLY A 69 7.84 1.71 0.93
CA GLY A 69 7.02 1.81 -0.26
C GLY A 69 7.88 2.14 -1.48
N GLN A 70 7.67 1.43 -2.58
CA GLN A 70 8.55 1.49 -3.75
C GLN A 70 7.81 1.51 -5.09
N TRP A 71 6.52 1.14 -5.10
CA TRP A 71 5.79 0.89 -6.33
C TRP A 71 5.04 2.12 -6.83
N VAL A 72 4.95 2.22 -8.14
CA VAL A 72 4.12 3.18 -8.86
C VAL A 72 3.12 2.38 -9.71
N SER A 73 1.83 2.68 -9.56
CA SER A 73 0.76 2.09 -10.36
C SER A 73 0.25 3.05 -11.42
N SER A 74 -0.35 2.50 -12.48
CA SER A 74 -0.79 3.30 -13.64
C SER A 74 -1.87 4.32 -13.31
N ASP A 75 -2.69 4.06 -12.29
CA ASP A 75 -3.81 4.87 -11.78
C ASP A 75 -3.39 5.94 -10.74
N GLN A 76 -2.14 5.96 -10.31
CA GLN A 76 -1.64 6.91 -9.31
C GLN A 76 -1.29 8.28 -9.91
N ASP A 77 -2.27 8.98 -10.45
CA ASP A 77 -2.11 10.24 -11.17
C ASP A 77 -1.39 11.34 -10.39
N ALA A 78 -1.72 11.47 -9.10
CA ALA A 78 -1.10 12.46 -8.21
C ALA A 78 0.40 12.17 -8.01
N LEU A 79 0.77 10.90 -7.79
CA LEU A 79 2.18 10.50 -7.68
C LEU A 79 2.92 10.71 -9.01
N LYS A 80 2.33 10.28 -10.12
CA LYS A 80 2.91 10.46 -11.46
C LYS A 80 3.08 11.93 -11.82
N ALA A 81 2.15 12.80 -11.40
CA ALA A 81 2.30 14.25 -11.57
C ALA A 81 3.48 14.79 -10.76
N LEU A 82 3.63 14.36 -9.51
CA LEU A 82 4.74 14.74 -8.65
C LEU A 82 6.09 14.26 -9.21
N LEU A 83 6.17 13.00 -9.71
CA LEU A 83 7.38 12.48 -10.35
C LEU A 83 7.81 13.33 -11.54
N ARG A 84 6.86 13.69 -12.43
CA ARG A 84 7.12 14.60 -13.56
C ARG A 84 7.62 15.97 -13.09
N GLU A 85 6.99 16.55 -12.08
CA GLU A 85 7.37 17.84 -11.50
C GLU A 85 8.79 17.82 -10.92
N LEU A 86 9.20 16.70 -10.33
CA LEU A 86 10.53 16.51 -9.75
C LEU A 86 11.57 16.01 -10.79
N GLY A 87 11.18 15.80 -12.04
CA GLY A 87 12.05 15.25 -13.08
C GLY A 87 12.52 13.82 -12.79
N LYS A 88 11.70 13.03 -12.10
CA LYS A 88 11.99 11.63 -11.77
C LYS A 88 11.55 10.70 -12.87
N GLU A 89 12.40 9.75 -13.21
CA GLU A 89 12.12 8.67 -14.15
C GLU A 89 11.67 7.41 -13.42
N THR A 90 10.90 6.58 -14.11
CA THR A 90 10.47 5.25 -13.65
C THR A 90 11.03 4.17 -14.57
N PHE A 91 11.05 2.94 -14.08
CA PHE A 91 11.38 1.74 -14.85
C PHE A 91 10.39 0.62 -14.51
N PRO A 92 10.07 -0.27 -15.48
CA PRO A 92 9.10 -1.32 -15.29
C PRO A 92 9.58 -2.37 -14.28
N ARG A 93 8.64 -3.00 -13.58
CA ARG A 93 8.90 -4.14 -12.72
C ARG A 93 9.41 -5.32 -13.58
N TYR A 94 10.44 -6.02 -13.10
CA TYR A 94 10.90 -7.26 -13.73
C TYR A 94 9.82 -8.35 -13.61
N ARG A 95 9.43 -8.92 -14.74
CA ARG A 95 8.34 -9.92 -14.84
C ARG A 95 8.74 -11.19 -15.61
N ASP A 96 9.99 -11.31 -16.05
CA ASP A 96 10.42 -12.47 -16.80
C ASP A 96 10.53 -13.71 -15.90
N GLY A 97 10.12 -14.87 -16.42
CA GLY A 97 10.15 -16.13 -15.72
C GLY A 97 8.78 -16.67 -15.34
N ASN A 98 8.77 -17.70 -14.51
CA ASN A 98 7.56 -18.33 -13.96
C ASN A 98 7.28 -17.79 -12.57
N SER A 99 6.00 -17.71 -12.23
CA SER A 99 5.54 -17.52 -10.85
C SER A 99 5.67 -18.84 -10.08
N ILE A 100 5.79 -18.71 -8.76
CA ILE A 100 5.87 -19.87 -7.86
C ILE A 100 4.64 -19.85 -6.95
N TYR A 101 3.90 -20.92 -6.97
CA TYR A 101 2.82 -21.19 -6.05
C TYR A 101 3.25 -22.21 -5.01
N ILE A 102 3.00 -21.92 -3.75
CA ILE A 102 3.21 -22.87 -2.64
C ILE A 102 1.83 -23.15 -2.04
N SER A 103 1.36 -24.40 -2.22
CA SER A 103 0.06 -24.84 -1.70
C SER A 103 0.03 -24.90 -0.16
N GLY A 104 -1.15 -25.10 0.41
CA GLY A 104 -1.34 -25.16 1.86
C GLY A 104 -0.58 -26.32 2.54
N ASP A 105 -0.28 -27.40 1.82
CA ASP A 105 0.53 -28.55 2.26
C ASP A 105 2.04 -28.38 1.98
N GLY A 106 2.44 -27.24 1.40
CA GLY A 106 3.83 -26.89 1.13
C GLY A 106 4.37 -27.36 -0.22
N GLU A 107 3.54 -27.93 -1.10
CA GLU A 107 3.97 -28.30 -2.45
C GLU A 107 4.29 -27.03 -3.27
N ARG A 108 5.47 -27.02 -3.92
CA ARG A 108 5.93 -25.93 -4.77
C ARG A 108 5.62 -26.25 -6.24
N ARG A 109 4.85 -25.39 -6.90
CA ARG A 109 4.51 -25.49 -8.32
C ARG A 109 4.94 -24.23 -9.05
N GLU A 110 5.56 -24.37 -10.22
CA GLU A 110 5.84 -23.25 -11.12
C GLU A 110 4.70 -23.09 -12.11
N PHE A 111 4.33 -21.84 -12.41
CA PHE A 111 3.23 -21.57 -13.32
C PHE A 111 3.41 -20.24 -14.06
N ARG A 112 2.66 -20.08 -15.13
CA ARG A 112 2.49 -18.83 -15.85
C ARG A 112 1.01 -18.73 -16.27
N GLY A 113 0.36 -17.60 -16.02
CA GLY A 113 -1.07 -17.43 -16.21
C GLY A 113 -1.87 -17.94 -14.99
N ASP A 114 -2.86 -18.79 -15.20
CA ASP A 114 -3.75 -19.27 -14.14
C ASP A 114 -3.04 -20.04 -13.04
N PHE A 115 -3.60 -20.02 -11.84
CA PHE A 115 -3.09 -20.77 -10.71
C PHE A 115 -3.08 -22.28 -10.99
N PRO A 116 -2.04 -23.00 -10.59
CA PRO A 116 -1.91 -24.45 -10.82
C PRO A 116 -2.71 -25.23 -9.76
N VAL A 117 -4.01 -25.02 -9.73
CA VAL A 117 -4.98 -25.67 -8.83
C VAL A 117 -6.00 -26.46 -9.64
N SER A 118 -6.87 -27.24 -8.97
CA SER A 118 -7.92 -28.01 -9.66
C SER A 118 -8.95 -27.09 -10.32
N ASP A 119 -9.63 -27.58 -11.37
CA ASP A 119 -10.73 -26.87 -12.03
C ASP A 119 -11.83 -26.49 -11.02
N THR A 120 -12.11 -27.34 -10.04
CA THR A 120 -13.08 -27.05 -8.98
C THR A 120 -12.62 -25.88 -8.12
N THR A 121 -11.36 -25.88 -7.68
CA THR A 121 -10.77 -24.77 -6.92
C THR A 121 -10.78 -23.47 -7.73
N GLN A 122 -10.45 -23.55 -9.03
CA GLN A 122 -10.51 -22.39 -9.93
C GLN A 122 -11.92 -21.80 -10.02
N GLN A 123 -12.96 -22.65 -10.12
CA GLN A 123 -14.35 -22.20 -10.11
C GLN A 123 -14.74 -21.54 -8.78
N GLN A 124 -14.24 -22.05 -7.64
CA GLN A 124 -14.50 -21.44 -6.34
C GLN A 124 -13.78 -20.08 -6.18
N ILE A 125 -12.58 -19.94 -6.71
CA ILE A 125 -11.89 -18.64 -6.78
C ILE A 125 -12.74 -17.65 -7.58
N GLN A 126 -13.18 -18.04 -8.79
CA GLN A 126 -13.99 -17.17 -9.65
C GLN A 126 -15.29 -16.74 -8.98
N LEU A 127 -16.00 -17.67 -8.31
CA LEU A 127 -17.21 -17.36 -7.56
C LEU A 127 -16.97 -16.28 -6.49
N MET A 128 -15.88 -16.38 -5.72
CA MET A 128 -15.57 -15.39 -4.68
C MET A 128 -15.14 -14.05 -5.28
N VAL A 129 -14.38 -14.05 -6.38
CA VAL A 129 -13.98 -12.85 -7.12
C VAL A 129 -15.21 -12.13 -7.69
N ASP A 130 -16.10 -12.85 -8.38
CA ASP A 130 -17.32 -12.27 -8.95
C ASP A 130 -18.22 -11.65 -7.87
N ALA A 131 -18.37 -12.35 -6.73
CA ALA A 131 -19.16 -11.85 -5.60
C ALA A 131 -18.54 -10.57 -4.98
N LEU A 132 -17.22 -10.50 -4.92
CA LEU A 132 -16.53 -9.32 -4.40
C LEU A 132 -16.60 -8.15 -5.38
N ASP A 133 -16.44 -8.40 -6.68
CA ASP A 133 -16.57 -7.40 -7.73
C ASP A 133 -17.99 -6.81 -7.79
N GLU A 134 -19.01 -7.67 -7.68
CA GLU A 134 -20.41 -7.23 -7.64
C GLU A 134 -20.68 -6.30 -6.45
N LEU A 135 -20.14 -6.60 -5.28
CA LEU A 135 -20.24 -5.73 -4.11
C LEU A 135 -19.43 -4.45 -4.29
N ALA A 136 -18.19 -4.56 -4.78
CA ALA A 136 -17.28 -3.42 -4.97
C ALA A 136 -17.85 -2.40 -5.98
N ALA A 137 -18.54 -2.86 -7.03
CA ALA A 137 -19.20 -2.00 -8.01
C ALA A 137 -20.30 -1.09 -7.42
N GLN A 138 -20.75 -1.36 -6.19
CA GLN A 138 -21.78 -0.57 -5.50
C GLN A 138 -21.18 0.54 -4.64
N ILE A 139 -19.86 0.64 -4.53
CA ILE A 139 -19.18 1.61 -3.66
C ILE A 139 -18.61 2.77 -4.48
N ASP A 140 -18.81 3.99 -3.97
CA ASP A 140 -17.95 5.13 -4.35
C ASP A 140 -16.63 5.00 -3.58
N ALA A 141 -15.53 4.70 -4.29
CA ALA A 141 -14.20 4.56 -3.69
C ALA A 141 -13.71 5.83 -3.00
N SER A 142 -14.23 7.02 -3.37
CA SER A 142 -13.90 8.29 -2.72
C SER A 142 -14.66 8.52 -1.41
N ALA A 143 -15.80 7.83 -1.22
CA ALA A 143 -16.68 7.99 -0.07
C ALA A 143 -17.41 6.69 0.31
N PRO A 144 -16.68 5.60 0.62
CA PRO A 144 -17.28 4.28 0.87
C PRO A 144 -18.28 4.27 2.04
N TRP A 145 -18.10 5.18 2.98
CA TRP A 145 -19.03 5.37 4.12
C TRP A 145 -20.42 5.87 3.74
N ASN A 146 -20.62 6.37 2.51
CA ASN A 146 -21.92 6.80 2.00
C ASN A 146 -22.76 5.62 1.49
N HIS A 147 -22.21 4.42 1.38
CA HIS A 147 -22.98 3.23 0.98
C HIS A 147 -24.10 2.96 2.00
N PRO A 148 -25.36 2.69 1.56
CA PRO A 148 -26.50 2.52 2.46
C PRO A 148 -26.32 1.46 3.55
N ARG A 149 -25.51 0.43 3.27
CA ARG A 149 -25.17 -0.66 4.18
C ARG A 149 -23.74 -0.55 4.72
N ALA A 150 -23.12 0.62 4.68
CA ALA A 150 -21.71 0.76 5.09
C ALA A 150 -21.45 0.23 6.50
N ALA A 151 -22.27 0.60 7.48
CA ALA A 151 -22.10 0.14 8.87
C ALA A 151 -22.28 -1.38 9.04
N GLU A 152 -23.17 -2.01 8.25
CA GLU A 152 -23.34 -3.46 8.24
C GLU A 152 -22.13 -4.16 7.66
N LEU A 153 -21.67 -3.70 6.47
CA LEU A 153 -20.53 -4.26 5.75
C LEU A 153 -19.22 -4.07 6.52
N ASP A 154 -19.10 -2.97 7.24
CA ASP A 154 -17.95 -2.70 8.13
C ASP A 154 -17.97 -3.56 9.40
N GLY A 155 -19.12 -4.08 9.79
CA GLY A 155 -19.28 -5.05 10.89
C GLY A 155 -18.93 -6.50 10.52
N ILE A 156 -18.75 -6.82 9.25
CA ILE A 156 -18.45 -8.18 8.77
C ILE A 156 -16.93 -8.32 8.57
N GLN A 157 -16.29 -9.27 9.23
CA GLN A 157 -14.88 -9.60 8.95
C GLN A 157 -14.75 -10.21 7.55
N PHE A 158 -13.74 -9.80 6.78
CA PHE A 158 -13.52 -10.33 5.43
C PHE A 158 -13.32 -11.84 5.43
N SER A 159 -12.55 -12.38 6.38
CA SER A 159 -12.38 -13.84 6.54
C SER A 159 -13.70 -14.59 6.75
N THR A 160 -14.61 -14.02 7.53
CA THR A 160 -15.93 -14.63 7.80
C THR A 160 -16.78 -14.62 6.53
N TRP A 161 -16.72 -13.55 5.75
CA TRP A 161 -17.45 -13.45 4.48
C TRP A 161 -16.94 -14.48 3.48
N LEU A 162 -15.62 -14.61 3.28
CA LEU A 162 -15.02 -15.62 2.40
C LEU A 162 -15.44 -17.05 2.79
N ALA A 163 -15.35 -17.39 4.08
CA ALA A 163 -15.76 -18.71 4.58
C ALA A 163 -17.26 -18.99 4.42
N GLY A 164 -18.08 -17.96 4.23
CA GLY A 164 -19.51 -18.11 3.92
C GLY A 164 -19.81 -18.39 2.45
N LEU A 165 -18.84 -18.21 1.54
CA LEU A 165 -19.02 -18.40 0.11
C LEU A 165 -18.55 -19.77 -0.39
N SER A 166 -17.56 -20.37 0.26
CA SER A 166 -16.95 -21.61 -0.18
C SER A 166 -16.42 -22.43 0.98
N ASP A 167 -16.43 -23.76 0.82
CA ASP A 167 -15.75 -24.71 1.72
C ASP A 167 -14.37 -25.12 1.18
N ASP A 168 -13.96 -24.63 0.00
CA ASP A 168 -12.65 -24.90 -0.58
C ASP A 168 -11.57 -24.03 0.11
N ALA A 169 -10.83 -24.65 1.01
CA ALA A 169 -9.80 -23.98 1.80
C ALA A 169 -8.66 -23.43 0.93
N GLU A 170 -8.33 -24.06 -0.22
CA GLU A 170 -7.29 -23.57 -1.13
C GLU A 170 -7.75 -22.34 -1.89
N ALA A 171 -8.99 -22.33 -2.38
CA ALA A 171 -9.59 -21.18 -3.04
C ALA A 171 -9.70 -19.98 -2.10
N ILE A 172 -10.23 -20.21 -0.88
CA ILE A 172 -10.29 -19.17 0.17
C ILE A 172 -8.90 -18.58 0.43
N ARG A 173 -7.88 -19.43 0.62
CA ARG A 173 -6.51 -18.98 0.90
C ARG A 173 -5.92 -18.13 -0.22
N ILE A 174 -6.22 -18.44 -1.47
CA ILE A 174 -5.73 -17.68 -2.63
C ILE A 174 -6.37 -16.29 -2.66
N VAL A 175 -7.69 -16.19 -2.59
CA VAL A 175 -8.39 -14.89 -2.61
C VAL A 175 -8.04 -14.06 -1.37
N ASP A 176 -8.01 -14.69 -0.19
CA ASP A 176 -7.57 -14.06 1.06
C ASP A 176 -6.16 -13.47 0.92
N HIS A 177 -5.21 -14.24 0.39
CA HIS A 177 -3.82 -13.83 0.27
C HIS A 177 -3.67 -12.57 -0.60
N TYR A 178 -4.41 -12.47 -1.70
CA TYR A 178 -4.34 -11.29 -2.57
C TYR A 178 -4.80 -10.02 -1.87
N ILE A 179 -5.97 -10.05 -1.25
CA ILE A 179 -6.51 -8.85 -0.59
C ILE A 179 -5.78 -8.59 0.73
N ALA A 180 -5.60 -9.61 1.57
CA ALA A 180 -5.08 -9.44 2.91
C ALA A 180 -3.57 -9.21 2.93
N ALA A 181 -2.78 -10.19 2.49
CA ALA A 181 -1.33 -10.10 2.54
C ALA A 181 -0.77 -9.21 1.41
N GLY A 182 -1.30 -9.37 0.19
CA GLY A 182 -0.82 -8.66 -0.99
C GLY A 182 -1.12 -7.17 -0.95
N MET A 183 -2.37 -6.80 -0.70
CA MET A 183 -2.82 -5.40 -0.80
C MET A 183 -2.82 -4.70 0.56
N LEU A 184 -3.45 -5.29 1.58
CA LEU A 184 -3.67 -4.62 2.87
C LEU A 184 -2.58 -4.91 3.91
N THR A 185 -1.70 -5.88 3.66
CA THR A 185 -0.61 -6.29 4.58
C THR A 185 -1.10 -6.61 6.00
N LYS A 186 -2.31 -7.16 6.10
CA LYS A 186 -2.99 -7.53 7.35
C LYS A 186 -3.70 -8.87 7.20
N PRO A 187 -3.82 -9.67 8.27
CA PRO A 187 -4.69 -10.85 8.26
C PRO A 187 -6.15 -10.44 8.00
N SER A 188 -6.89 -11.23 7.22
CA SER A 188 -8.26 -10.94 6.80
C SER A 188 -9.29 -10.82 7.93
N HIS A 189 -9.00 -11.38 9.10
CA HIS A 189 -9.81 -11.19 10.32
C HIS A 189 -9.58 -9.83 11.01
N CYS A 190 -8.62 -9.02 10.54
CA CYS A 190 -8.29 -7.71 11.10
C CYS A 190 -8.91 -6.53 10.33
N PHE A 191 -9.70 -6.79 9.30
CA PHE A 191 -10.39 -5.75 8.54
C PHE A 191 -11.76 -6.23 8.05
N SER A 192 -12.59 -5.26 7.68
CA SER A 192 -13.97 -5.48 7.30
C SER A 192 -14.14 -5.85 5.81
N LEU A 193 -15.30 -6.42 5.50
CA LEU A 193 -15.73 -6.60 4.10
C LEU A 193 -15.77 -5.26 3.36
N LEU A 194 -16.24 -4.18 3.99
CA LEU A 194 -16.24 -2.85 3.40
C LEU A 194 -14.83 -2.40 2.98
N GLN A 195 -13.80 -2.70 3.79
CA GLN A 195 -12.42 -2.39 3.45
C GLN A 195 -11.91 -3.21 2.25
N ALA A 196 -12.29 -4.49 2.16
CA ALA A 196 -11.96 -5.33 1.01
C ALA A 196 -12.65 -4.81 -0.27
N MET A 197 -13.94 -4.48 -0.18
CA MET A 197 -14.71 -3.87 -1.26
C MET A 197 -14.06 -2.55 -1.74
N LEU A 198 -13.65 -1.68 -0.80
CA LEU A 198 -12.95 -0.43 -1.13
C LEU A 198 -11.66 -0.69 -1.89
N MET A 199 -10.88 -1.71 -1.50
CA MET A 199 -9.65 -2.06 -2.19
C MET A 199 -9.91 -2.43 -3.65
N VAL A 200 -10.92 -3.26 -3.89
CA VAL A 200 -11.32 -3.67 -5.26
C VAL A 200 -11.93 -2.49 -6.03
N ALA A 201 -12.83 -1.72 -5.41
CA ALA A 201 -13.45 -0.55 -6.04
C ALA A 201 -12.42 0.51 -6.46
N SER A 202 -11.33 0.66 -5.69
CA SER A 202 -10.23 1.59 -6.02
C SER A 202 -9.44 1.17 -7.26
N ALA A 203 -9.49 -0.10 -7.63
CA ALA A 203 -8.90 -0.66 -8.84
C ALA A 203 -9.94 -1.00 -9.92
N GLU A 204 -11.19 -0.56 -9.73
CA GLU A 204 -12.38 -0.86 -10.55
C GLU A 204 -12.86 -2.32 -10.44
N LYS A 205 -11.98 -3.30 -10.39
CA LYS A 205 -12.30 -4.72 -10.23
C LYS A 205 -11.11 -5.52 -9.70
N PHE A 206 -11.37 -6.72 -9.19
CA PHE A 206 -10.35 -7.60 -8.60
C PHE A 206 -9.22 -7.94 -9.56
N GLU A 207 -9.54 -8.24 -10.82
CA GLU A 207 -8.55 -8.58 -11.84
C GLU A 207 -7.47 -7.50 -11.98
N HIS A 208 -7.82 -6.22 -11.88
CA HIS A 208 -6.88 -5.10 -11.93
C HIS A 208 -5.89 -5.06 -10.75
N LEU A 209 -6.21 -5.71 -9.64
CA LEU A 209 -5.27 -5.86 -8.52
C LEU A 209 -4.13 -6.85 -8.82
N ILE A 210 -4.33 -7.75 -9.78
CA ILE A 210 -3.36 -8.79 -10.15
C ILE A 210 -2.80 -8.60 -11.55
N ASP A 211 -3.41 -7.75 -12.37
CA ASP A 211 -3.05 -7.57 -13.77
C ASP A 211 -1.69 -6.92 -13.97
N GLU A 212 -1.01 -7.36 -15.02
CA GLU A 212 0.23 -6.75 -15.47
C GLU A 212 -0.08 -5.39 -16.14
N GLY A 213 0.70 -4.36 -15.78
CA GLY A 213 0.57 -3.04 -16.37
C GLY A 213 -0.40 -2.09 -15.65
N ILE A 214 -1.08 -2.52 -14.58
CA ILE A 214 -1.99 -1.67 -13.82
C ILE A 214 -1.44 -1.39 -12.42
N LEU A 215 -1.36 -2.41 -11.57
CA LEU A 215 -0.94 -2.26 -10.19
C LEU A 215 0.54 -2.64 -9.99
N LEU A 216 1.26 -1.86 -9.17
CA LEU A 216 2.66 -2.13 -8.78
C LEU A 216 3.56 -2.39 -10.01
N ASP A 217 3.40 -1.59 -11.06
CA ASP A 217 3.99 -1.88 -12.37
C ASP A 217 5.36 -1.26 -12.56
N GLU A 218 5.62 -0.12 -11.92
CA GLU A 218 6.87 0.62 -12.09
C GLU A 218 7.54 0.91 -10.73
N ARG A 219 8.82 1.24 -10.79
CA ARG A 219 9.62 1.74 -9.67
C ARG A 219 10.35 3.02 -10.08
N VAL A 220 10.67 3.87 -9.10
CA VAL A 220 11.38 5.13 -9.33
C VAL A 220 12.88 4.88 -9.45
N VAL A 221 13.52 5.45 -10.46
CA VAL A 221 14.98 5.45 -10.58
C VAL A 221 15.60 6.20 -9.41
N GLY A 222 16.47 5.53 -8.66
CA GLY A 222 17.05 6.05 -7.42
C GLY A 222 16.18 5.86 -6.17
N GLY A 223 15.07 5.13 -6.31
CA GLY A 223 14.17 4.74 -5.22
C GLY A 223 13.13 5.79 -4.85
N MET A 224 12.02 5.33 -4.29
CA MET A 224 10.88 6.18 -3.90
C MET A 224 11.24 7.22 -2.83
N GLN A 225 12.23 6.96 -1.97
CA GLN A 225 12.67 7.95 -0.97
C GLN A 225 13.31 9.19 -1.61
N SER A 226 13.72 9.13 -2.88
CA SER A 226 14.28 10.27 -3.60
C SER A 226 13.22 11.26 -4.12
N VAL A 227 11.94 10.92 -3.97
CA VAL A 227 10.77 11.73 -4.28
C VAL A 227 10.38 12.61 -3.09
#